data_3ad0811a8d8e1cbebdc4a95f9d436bee
#
_entry.id   3ad0811a8d8e1cbebdc4a95f9d436bee
#
_cell.length_a   1.000
_cell.length_b   1.000
_cell.length_c   1.000
_cell.angle_alpha   90.00
_cell.angle_beta   90.00
_cell.angle_gamma   90.00
#
_symmetry.space_group_name_H-M   'P 1'
#
loop_
_entity.id
_entity.type
_entity.pdbx_description
1 polymer ?
#
loop_
_entity_poly.entity_id
_entity_poly.type
_entity_poly.pdbx_seq_one_letter_code
_entity_poly.pdbx_strand_id
1 'polypeptide(L)'
;MQSALDDIRVIEYGHLVSAPYCTRLLAGLGAEVIKVEEPGTGDESRRHGPFPRNLPDAEQSGLFLSLNTNKLGITLNLKTNAGRDILKKLLEKADIFVENNPPAVMQDLGLTYAELEKINPALIMVSITPFGLSGPYKDYKAAEINCCAAGGISVGIGEPDREPLNMPLSQGAYQAGASAAIGILAALMAREKTGEGQLVDISEVEVWATLHMAQSALTFLYRGVTGIRRGIHGGFFLYPCSYLPCKDGYISFIAPQIDQWMRFLNLIGNPSWAEDPRYKDRRAMQEQYADETDALIIPWLKERTREELFQLCKQNQIPCSPIYSIAELTNHPHFKERQFFNEIDHPRAGKLPYPKEPCNFSAMHWSVGKPAPLLGQDNEIILGQRLGYSLEKLSRMRSEGVI
;
A
#
# COMPACT_ATOMS: atom_id res chain seq x y z
N MET A 1 -1.72 3.59 -27.74
CA MET A 1 -0.33 3.49 -27.23
C MET A 1 -0.18 2.15 -26.55
N GLN A 2 0.91 1.46 -26.82
CA GLN A 2 1.22 0.16 -26.23
C GLN A 2 1.50 0.35 -24.73
N SER A 3 0.96 -0.52 -23.87
CA SER A 3 1.25 -0.51 -22.44
C SER A 3 2.56 -1.25 -22.17
N ALA A 4 3.19 -1.01 -21.02
CA ALA A 4 4.51 -1.62 -20.73
C ALA A 4 4.45 -3.15 -20.55
N LEU A 5 3.30 -3.69 -20.16
CA LEU A 5 3.11 -5.10 -19.80
C LEU A 5 1.90 -5.73 -20.53
N ASP A 6 1.55 -5.24 -21.75
CA ASP A 6 0.38 -5.72 -22.48
C ASP A 6 0.50 -7.15 -23.03
N ASP A 7 1.70 -7.69 -23.06
CA ASP A 7 2.03 -9.07 -23.41
C ASP A 7 2.20 -9.99 -22.18
N ILE A 8 2.11 -9.45 -20.96
CA ILE A 8 2.36 -10.20 -19.72
C ILE A 8 1.05 -10.72 -19.13
N ARG A 9 1.02 -12.01 -18.83
CA ARG A 9 -0.10 -12.69 -18.15
C ARG A 9 0.25 -13.04 -16.72
N VAL A 10 -0.59 -12.57 -15.79
CA VAL A 10 -0.46 -12.77 -14.34
C VAL A 10 -1.61 -13.61 -13.83
N ILE A 11 -1.31 -14.67 -13.10
CA ILE A 11 -2.28 -15.37 -12.28
C ILE A 11 -2.10 -14.92 -10.83
N GLU A 12 -3.18 -14.51 -10.20
CA GLU A 12 -3.19 -14.12 -8.80
C GLU A 12 -4.02 -15.11 -7.98
N TYR A 13 -3.41 -15.69 -6.96
CA TYR A 13 -4.08 -16.46 -5.90
C TYR A 13 -3.74 -15.83 -4.55
N GLY A 14 -4.27 -14.65 -4.31
CA GLY A 14 -3.99 -13.83 -3.13
C GLY A 14 -5.22 -13.25 -2.49
N HIS A 15 -5.07 -12.82 -1.24
CA HIS A 15 -6.14 -12.30 -0.40
C HIS A 15 -5.78 -10.95 0.20
N LEU A 16 -6.79 -10.21 0.64
CA LEU A 16 -6.69 -8.95 1.38
C LEU A 16 -5.97 -7.85 0.61
N VAL A 17 -4.69 -7.58 0.93
CA VAL A 17 -4.01 -6.36 0.45
C VAL A 17 -2.77 -6.65 -0.37
N SER A 18 -1.78 -7.38 0.15
CA SER A 18 -0.43 -7.39 -0.42
C SER A 18 -0.36 -7.93 -1.85
N ALA A 19 -0.83 -9.14 -2.09
CA ALA A 19 -0.87 -9.73 -3.44
C ALA A 19 -1.86 -8.98 -4.37
N PRO A 20 -3.10 -8.65 -3.93
CA PRO A 20 -4.02 -7.86 -4.74
C PRO A 20 -3.48 -6.48 -5.14
N TYR A 21 -2.75 -5.80 -4.25
CA TYR A 21 -2.13 -4.51 -4.58
C TYR A 21 -0.98 -4.67 -5.56
N CYS A 22 -0.11 -5.66 -5.37
CA CYS A 22 0.96 -5.97 -6.31
C CYS A 22 0.41 -6.15 -7.74
N THR A 23 -0.58 -7.02 -7.89
CA THR A 23 -1.15 -7.32 -9.22
C THR A 23 -2.00 -6.20 -9.80
N ARG A 24 -2.61 -5.35 -8.94
CA ARG A 24 -3.26 -4.11 -9.38
C ARG A 24 -2.25 -3.16 -10.05
N LEU A 25 -1.03 -3.06 -9.48
CA LEU A 25 0.04 -2.24 -10.08
C LEU A 25 0.42 -2.77 -11.47
N LEU A 26 0.55 -4.08 -11.62
CA LEU A 26 0.84 -4.70 -12.92
C LEU A 26 -0.32 -4.53 -13.92
N ALA A 27 -1.56 -4.70 -13.46
CA ALA A 27 -2.75 -4.48 -14.29
C ALA A 27 -2.86 -3.03 -14.78
N GLY A 28 -2.48 -2.07 -13.94
CA GLY A 28 -2.40 -0.65 -14.31
C GLY A 28 -1.35 -0.36 -15.38
N LEU A 29 -0.28 -1.15 -15.43
CA LEU A 29 0.75 -1.11 -16.47
C LEU A 29 0.41 -1.94 -17.72
N GLY A 30 -0.78 -2.54 -17.76
CA GLY A 30 -1.31 -3.24 -18.92
C GLY A 30 -1.29 -4.77 -18.86
N ALA A 31 -0.70 -5.37 -17.82
CA ALA A 31 -0.70 -6.82 -17.69
C ALA A 31 -2.13 -7.39 -17.60
N GLU A 32 -2.34 -8.53 -18.25
CA GLU A 32 -3.58 -9.29 -18.08
C GLU A 32 -3.52 -10.05 -16.74
N VAL A 33 -4.30 -9.61 -15.78
CA VAL A 33 -4.37 -10.25 -14.45
C VAL A 33 -5.63 -11.06 -14.32
N ILE A 34 -5.48 -12.37 -14.04
CA ILE A 34 -6.58 -13.30 -13.72
C ILE A 34 -6.50 -13.61 -12.23
N LYS A 35 -7.47 -13.06 -11.49
CA LYS A 35 -7.63 -13.33 -10.06
C LYS A 35 -8.42 -14.60 -9.85
N VAL A 36 -7.86 -15.52 -9.07
CA VAL A 36 -8.48 -16.79 -8.66
C VAL A 36 -9.02 -16.66 -7.26
N GLU A 37 -10.31 -16.90 -7.09
CA GLU A 37 -11.01 -16.80 -5.82
C GLU A 37 -11.70 -18.13 -5.44
N GLU A 38 -11.99 -18.35 -4.16
CA GLU A 38 -12.75 -19.52 -3.71
C GLU A 38 -14.24 -19.36 -4.09
N PRO A 39 -14.88 -20.39 -4.67
CA PRO A 39 -16.30 -20.31 -5.01
C PRO A 39 -17.18 -19.98 -3.80
N GLY A 40 -18.14 -19.11 -3.98
CA GLY A 40 -19.13 -18.70 -2.97
C GLY A 40 -18.63 -17.72 -1.92
N THR A 41 -17.37 -17.79 -1.50
CA THR A 41 -16.80 -16.92 -0.46
C THR A 41 -15.94 -15.78 -1.01
N GLY A 42 -15.22 -16.03 -2.08
CA GLY A 42 -14.30 -15.08 -2.70
C GLY A 42 -13.08 -14.71 -1.82
N ASP A 43 -12.43 -13.64 -2.20
CA ASP A 43 -11.35 -13.01 -1.43
C ASP A 43 -11.88 -12.51 -0.08
N GLU A 44 -11.08 -12.65 0.96
CA GLU A 44 -11.42 -12.16 2.30
C GLU A 44 -11.73 -10.66 2.32
N SER A 45 -11.07 -9.86 1.50
CA SER A 45 -11.33 -8.43 1.36
C SER A 45 -12.77 -8.09 0.96
N ARG A 46 -13.50 -9.01 0.32
CA ARG A 46 -14.94 -8.84 0.01
C ARG A 46 -15.81 -8.70 1.26
N ARG A 47 -15.32 -9.19 2.41
CA ARG A 47 -16.01 -9.14 3.70
C ARG A 47 -15.51 -7.99 4.59
N HIS A 48 -14.53 -7.21 4.13
CA HIS A 48 -14.00 -6.06 4.84
C HIS A 48 -14.57 -4.75 4.28
N GLY A 49 -14.97 -3.85 5.18
CA GLY A 49 -15.43 -2.51 4.82
C GLY A 49 -14.33 -1.63 4.20
N PRO A 50 -14.69 -0.39 3.83
CA PRO A 50 -16.01 0.20 4.03
C PRO A 50 -17.08 -0.35 3.07
N PHE A 51 -18.34 -0.34 3.55
CA PHE A 51 -19.50 -0.70 2.72
C PHE A 51 -20.45 0.50 2.60
N PRO A 52 -21.19 0.65 1.48
CA PRO A 52 -22.21 1.67 1.35
C PRO A 52 -23.22 1.58 2.49
N ARG A 53 -23.50 2.71 3.17
CA ARG A 53 -24.41 2.78 4.31
C ARG A 53 -24.09 1.81 5.46
N ASN A 54 -22.86 1.33 5.56
CA ASN A 54 -22.42 0.29 6.51
C ASN A 54 -23.19 -1.04 6.40
N LEU A 55 -23.76 -1.35 5.24
CA LEU A 55 -24.44 -2.62 4.96
C LEU A 55 -23.51 -3.55 4.21
N PRO A 56 -23.06 -4.68 4.81
CA PRO A 56 -22.17 -5.60 4.16
C PRO A 56 -22.76 -6.20 2.87
N ASP A 57 -22.01 -6.06 1.77
CA ASP A 57 -22.27 -6.70 0.48
C ASP A 57 -20.91 -7.03 -0.14
N ALA A 58 -20.68 -8.32 -0.40
CA ALA A 58 -19.39 -8.82 -0.91
C ALA A 58 -18.98 -8.21 -2.28
N GLU A 59 -19.94 -7.71 -3.04
CA GLU A 59 -19.69 -7.03 -4.33
C GLU A 59 -19.55 -5.51 -4.19
N GLN A 60 -19.62 -4.97 -2.96
CA GLN A 60 -19.54 -3.55 -2.68
C GLN A 60 -18.49 -3.21 -1.62
N SER A 61 -17.61 -4.14 -1.27
CA SER A 61 -16.49 -3.86 -0.37
C SER A 61 -15.55 -2.82 -0.99
N GLY A 62 -15.38 -1.67 -0.36
CA GLY A 62 -14.46 -0.63 -0.82
C GLY A 62 -13.01 -1.10 -0.86
N LEU A 63 -12.60 -2.00 0.02
CA LEU A 63 -11.27 -2.61 0.00
C LEU A 63 -11.09 -3.47 -1.25
N PHE A 64 -12.02 -4.40 -1.51
CA PHE A 64 -11.95 -5.25 -2.69
C PHE A 64 -11.99 -4.43 -3.99
N LEU A 65 -12.94 -3.50 -4.09
CA LEU A 65 -13.11 -2.66 -5.27
C LEU A 65 -11.84 -1.86 -5.61
N SER A 66 -11.18 -1.30 -4.59
CA SER A 66 -9.98 -0.49 -4.79
C SER A 66 -8.76 -1.30 -5.23
N LEU A 67 -8.64 -2.54 -4.79
CA LEU A 67 -7.46 -3.39 -5.02
C LEU A 67 -7.57 -4.28 -6.29
N ASN A 68 -8.75 -4.38 -6.89
CA ASN A 68 -8.97 -5.35 -7.95
C ASN A 68 -9.45 -4.73 -9.28
N THR A 69 -9.26 -3.42 -9.47
CA THR A 69 -9.50 -2.77 -10.76
C THR A 69 -8.65 -3.38 -11.88
N ASN A 70 -9.16 -3.42 -13.10
CA ASN A 70 -8.52 -3.96 -14.31
C ASN A 70 -8.26 -5.48 -14.32
N LYS A 71 -8.73 -6.23 -13.34
CA LYS A 71 -8.54 -7.70 -13.28
C LYS A 71 -9.73 -8.44 -13.90
N LEU A 72 -9.48 -9.68 -14.33
CA LEU A 72 -10.46 -10.69 -14.64
C LEU A 72 -10.65 -11.57 -13.42
N GLY A 73 -11.90 -11.93 -13.08
CA GLY A 73 -12.20 -12.72 -11.88
C GLY A 73 -12.74 -14.10 -12.21
N ILE A 74 -12.07 -15.16 -11.74
CA ILE A 74 -12.56 -16.53 -11.83
C ILE A 74 -12.66 -17.17 -10.44
N THR A 75 -13.46 -18.20 -10.33
CA THR A 75 -13.55 -19.02 -9.11
C THR A 75 -12.99 -20.41 -9.34
N LEU A 76 -12.14 -20.88 -8.41
CA LEU A 76 -11.62 -22.25 -8.37
C LEU A 76 -11.51 -22.74 -6.93
N ASN A 77 -12.08 -23.93 -6.66
CA ASN A 77 -11.88 -24.62 -5.38
C ASN A 77 -10.59 -25.43 -5.42
N LEU A 78 -9.49 -24.88 -4.96
CA LEU A 78 -8.18 -25.53 -4.97
C LEU A 78 -8.05 -26.69 -3.96
N LYS A 79 -9.04 -26.89 -3.08
CA LYS A 79 -9.12 -28.09 -2.25
C LYS A 79 -9.47 -29.34 -3.07
N THR A 80 -10.05 -29.16 -4.25
CA THR A 80 -10.35 -30.23 -5.20
C THR A 80 -9.20 -30.47 -6.19
N ASN A 81 -9.01 -31.72 -6.62
CA ASN A 81 -8.03 -32.03 -7.68
C ASN A 81 -8.36 -31.30 -8.98
N ALA A 82 -9.64 -31.26 -9.36
CA ALA A 82 -10.09 -30.57 -10.58
C ALA A 82 -9.75 -29.07 -10.55
N GLY A 83 -9.95 -28.38 -9.43
CA GLY A 83 -9.58 -26.97 -9.29
C GLY A 83 -8.08 -26.74 -9.42
N ARG A 84 -7.25 -27.59 -8.79
CA ARG A 84 -5.79 -27.52 -8.92
C ARG A 84 -5.31 -27.80 -10.34
N ASP A 85 -5.90 -28.77 -11.02
CA ASP A 85 -5.54 -29.11 -12.41
C ASP A 85 -5.88 -27.97 -13.38
N ILE A 86 -6.98 -27.26 -13.13
CA ILE A 86 -7.35 -26.08 -13.91
C ILE A 86 -6.33 -24.95 -13.66
N LEU A 87 -5.98 -24.69 -12.39
CA LEU A 87 -4.98 -23.67 -12.07
C LEU A 87 -3.64 -23.99 -12.73
N LYS A 88 -3.17 -25.24 -12.66
CA LYS A 88 -1.92 -25.67 -13.31
C LYS A 88 -1.95 -25.42 -14.82
N LYS A 89 -3.06 -25.70 -15.50
CA LYS A 89 -3.22 -25.37 -16.93
C LYS A 89 -3.15 -23.87 -17.24
N LEU A 90 -3.65 -23.02 -16.33
CA LEU A 90 -3.49 -21.56 -16.48
C LEU A 90 -2.03 -21.16 -16.32
N LEU A 91 -1.32 -21.77 -15.37
CA LEU A 91 0.08 -21.50 -15.06
C LEU A 91 1.05 -21.99 -16.16
N GLU A 92 0.70 -23.00 -16.97
CA GLU A 92 1.48 -23.42 -18.14
C GLU A 92 1.76 -22.26 -19.12
N LYS A 93 0.87 -21.27 -19.17
CA LYS A 93 0.92 -20.15 -20.12
C LYS A 93 1.04 -18.79 -19.42
N ALA A 94 1.19 -18.78 -18.11
CA ALA A 94 1.36 -17.57 -17.34
C ALA A 94 2.82 -17.13 -17.32
N ASP A 95 3.06 -15.84 -17.26
CA ASP A 95 4.37 -15.25 -17.04
C ASP A 95 4.69 -15.14 -15.56
N ILE A 96 3.66 -14.83 -14.77
CA ILE A 96 3.80 -14.51 -13.35
C ILE A 96 2.69 -15.22 -12.56
N PHE A 97 3.05 -15.76 -11.41
CA PHE A 97 2.12 -16.24 -10.39
C PHE A 97 2.36 -15.51 -9.08
N VAL A 98 1.34 -14.82 -8.57
CA VAL A 98 1.43 -14.05 -7.31
C VAL A 98 0.50 -14.64 -6.27
N GLU A 99 1.04 -14.92 -5.09
CA GLU A 99 0.25 -15.45 -3.97
C GLU A 99 0.74 -14.86 -2.62
N ASN A 100 -0.10 -14.89 -1.60
CA ASN A 100 0.24 -14.49 -0.24
C ASN A 100 -0.35 -15.43 0.83
N ASN A 101 -0.37 -16.71 0.51
CA ASN A 101 -0.85 -17.74 1.41
C ASN A 101 0.25 -18.22 2.37
N PRO A 102 -0.10 -18.84 3.51
CA PRO A 102 0.87 -19.51 4.35
C PRO A 102 1.66 -20.56 3.58
N PRO A 103 2.99 -20.69 3.76
CA PRO A 103 3.80 -21.68 3.02
C PRO A 103 3.30 -23.11 3.10
N ALA A 104 2.78 -23.51 4.26
CA ALA A 104 2.19 -24.84 4.44
C ALA A 104 0.97 -25.07 3.54
N VAL A 105 0.14 -24.05 3.31
CA VAL A 105 -1.02 -24.13 2.42
C VAL A 105 -0.56 -24.37 0.97
N MET A 106 0.45 -23.64 0.52
CA MET A 106 0.99 -23.81 -0.83
C MET A 106 1.63 -25.18 -1.03
N GLN A 107 2.29 -25.69 0.01
CA GLN A 107 2.83 -27.06 0.02
C GLN A 107 1.71 -28.12 -0.06
N ASP A 108 0.66 -28.01 0.75
CA ASP A 108 -0.47 -28.94 0.76
C ASP A 108 -1.24 -28.94 -0.57
N LEU A 109 -1.30 -27.80 -1.24
CA LEU A 109 -1.92 -27.66 -2.55
C LEU A 109 -1.05 -28.18 -3.71
N GLY A 110 0.25 -28.46 -3.46
CA GLY A 110 1.20 -28.81 -4.51
C GLY A 110 1.48 -27.67 -5.48
N LEU A 111 1.59 -26.46 -4.95
CA LEU A 111 1.78 -25.20 -5.68
C LEU A 111 3.06 -24.48 -5.24
N THR A 112 4.07 -25.20 -4.75
CA THR A 112 5.38 -24.64 -4.48
C THR A 112 6.13 -24.30 -5.77
N TYR A 113 7.08 -23.38 -5.72
CA TYR A 113 7.88 -23.04 -6.90
C TYR A 113 8.56 -24.27 -7.49
N ALA A 114 9.15 -25.15 -6.68
CA ALA A 114 9.80 -26.39 -7.12
C ALA A 114 8.90 -27.36 -7.90
N GLU A 115 7.58 -27.25 -7.71
CA GLU A 115 6.59 -28.04 -8.47
C GLU A 115 6.13 -27.30 -9.73
N LEU A 116 5.96 -25.97 -9.63
CA LEU A 116 5.48 -25.15 -10.74
C LEU A 116 6.56 -24.91 -11.82
N GLU A 117 7.83 -24.82 -11.46
CA GLU A 117 8.93 -24.70 -12.43
C GLU A 117 9.04 -25.91 -13.36
N LYS A 118 8.60 -27.11 -12.92
CA LYS A 118 8.54 -28.31 -13.77
C LYS A 118 7.46 -28.20 -14.85
N ILE A 119 6.41 -27.42 -14.59
CA ILE A 119 5.30 -27.18 -15.51
C ILE A 119 5.64 -26.04 -16.46
N ASN A 120 6.21 -24.96 -15.91
CA ASN A 120 6.60 -23.78 -16.67
C ASN A 120 7.94 -23.24 -16.13
N PRO A 121 9.08 -23.62 -16.73
CA PRO A 121 10.40 -23.17 -16.29
C PRO A 121 10.63 -21.66 -16.42
N ALA A 122 9.82 -20.96 -17.23
CA ALA A 122 9.90 -19.51 -17.39
C ALA A 122 8.98 -18.74 -16.41
N LEU A 123 8.26 -19.44 -15.53
CA LEU A 123 7.35 -18.82 -14.59
C LEU A 123 8.08 -18.02 -13.51
N ILE A 124 7.69 -16.79 -13.33
CA ILE A 124 8.09 -15.99 -12.16
C ILE A 124 7.04 -16.19 -11.07
N MET A 125 7.39 -16.86 -9.98
CA MET A 125 6.50 -17.00 -8.82
C MET A 125 6.87 -15.97 -7.77
N VAL A 126 5.86 -15.29 -7.21
CA VAL A 126 6.04 -14.31 -6.13
C VAL A 126 5.20 -14.74 -4.94
N SER A 127 5.87 -14.94 -3.82
CA SER A 127 5.26 -15.27 -2.55
C SER A 127 5.44 -14.12 -1.57
N ILE A 128 4.35 -13.59 -1.02
CA ILE A 128 4.37 -12.48 -0.08
C ILE A 128 3.85 -12.99 1.25
N THR A 129 4.74 -13.13 2.22
CA THR A 129 4.39 -13.70 3.53
C THR A 129 4.85 -12.78 4.67
N PRO A 130 4.31 -12.95 5.89
CA PRO A 130 4.76 -12.15 7.03
C PRO A 130 6.27 -12.21 7.28
N PHE A 131 6.88 -13.41 7.19
CA PHE A 131 8.28 -13.63 7.60
C PHE A 131 9.17 -14.21 6.49
N GLY A 132 8.70 -14.29 5.24
CA GLY A 132 9.41 -14.97 4.16
C GLY A 132 9.25 -16.49 4.19
N LEU A 133 9.79 -17.16 3.15
CA LEU A 133 9.73 -18.63 2.98
C LEU A 133 10.85 -19.38 3.69
N SER A 134 11.77 -18.67 4.35
CA SER A 134 12.92 -19.23 5.06
C SER A 134 13.04 -18.65 6.47
N GLY A 135 13.99 -19.15 7.25
CA GLY A 135 14.22 -18.68 8.62
C GLY A 135 13.30 -19.30 9.67
N PRO A 136 13.55 -18.99 10.97
CA PRO A 136 12.87 -19.67 12.08
C PRO A 136 11.39 -19.32 12.23
N TYR A 137 10.91 -18.23 11.63
CA TYR A 137 9.54 -17.73 11.76
C TYR A 137 8.66 -17.97 10.53
N LYS A 138 9.19 -18.63 9.48
CA LYS A 138 8.50 -18.83 8.20
C LYS A 138 7.08 -19.41 8.31
N ASP A 139 6.84 -20.25 9.33
CA ASP A 139 5.55 -20.92 9.55
C ASP A 139 4.66 -20.19 10.57
N TYR A 140 5.11 -19.04 11.10
CA TYR A 140 4.33 -18.28 12.06
C TYR A 140 3.23 -17.48 11.38
N LYS A 141 2.09 -17.42 12.04
CA LYS A 141 0.98 -16.55 11.64
C LYS A 141 1.20 -15.15 12.19
N ALA A 142 0.95 -14.16 11.39
CA ALA A 142 1.01 -12.77 11.80
C ALA A 142 -0.12 -11.96 11.13
N ALA A 143 -0.48 -10.88 11.79
CA ALA A 143 -1.28 -9.80 11.26
C ALA A 143 -0.38 -8.56 11.09
N GLU A 144 -0.88 -7.52 10.43
CA GLU A 144 -0.18 -6.25 10.20
C GLU A 144 0.54 -5.71 11.44
N ILE A 145 -0.13 -5.73 12.61
CA ILE A 145 0.43 -5.25 13.87
C ILE A 145 1.67 -6.04 14.30
N ASN A 146 1.69 -7.35 14.03
CA ASN A 146 2.84 -8.20 14.36
C ASN A 146 4.02 -7.88 13.43
N CYS A 147 3.76 -7.72 12.13
CA CYS A 147 4.79 -7.38 11.14
C CYS A 147 5.37 -5.99 11.40
N CYS A 148 4.52 -5.01 11.71
CA CYS A 148 4.92 -3.66 12.08
C CYS A 148 5.82 -3.65 13.32
N ALA A 149 5.44 -4.40 14.35
CA ALA A 149 6.22 -4.51 15.60
C ALA A 149 7.55 -5.24 15.38
N ALA A 150 7.52 -6.42 14.72
CA ALA A 150 8.71 -7.24 14.47
C ALA A 150 9.68 -6.57 13.49
N GLY A 151 9.17 -5.79 12.52
CA GLY A 151 9.96 -4.99 11.60
C GLY A 151 10.55 -3.71 12.21
N GLY A 152 10.25 -3.41 13.49
CA GLY A 152 10.90 -2.37 14.28
C GLY A 152 10.38 -0.96 14.10
N ILE A 153 9.36 -0.71 13.27
CA ILE A 153 8.86 0.65 13.05
C ILE A 153 8.06 1.18 14.25
N SER A 154 7.33 0.31 14.95
CA SER A 154 6.46 0.69 16.07
C SER A 154 7.21 1.35 17.22
N VAL A 155 8.49 1.02 17.44
CA VAL A 155 9.30 1.62 18.51
C VAL A 155 9.47 3.13 18.33
N GLY A 156 9.37 3.65 17.11
CA GLY A 156 9.53 5.07 16.80
C GLY A 156 8.21 5.86 16.74
N ILE A 157 7.05 5.21 16.87
CA ILE A 157 5.74 5.85 16.68
C ILE A 157 5.00 5.96 18.02
N GLY A 158 4.51 7.16 18.32
CA GLY A 158 3.73 7.47 19.51
C GLY A 158 4.40 8.46 20.45
N GLU A 159 3.75 8.72 21.57
CA GLU A 159 4.25 9.60 22.61
C GLU A 159 5.37 8.92 23.42
N PRO A 160 6.34 9.68 23.95
CA PRO A 160 7.50 9.13 24.66
C PRO A 160 7.15 8.26 25.88
N ASP A 161 6.13 8.67 26.63
CA ASP A 161 5.68 8.10 27.89
C ASP A 161 4.48 7.14 27.75
N ARG A 162 4.07 6.84 26.49
CA ARG A 162 2.94 5.96 26.19
C ARG A 162 3.40 4.73 25.40
N GLU A 163 2.46 3.81 25.18
CA GLU A 163 2.69 2.61 24.40
C GLU A 163 3.03 2.94 22.95
N PRO A 164 3.85 2.10 22.26
CA PRO A 164 4.07 2.21 20.84
C PRO A 164 2.78 2.13 20.04
N LEU A 165 2.71 2.85 18.96
CA LEU A 165 1.58 2.80 18.04
C LEU A 165 1.89 1.96 16.80
N ASN A 166 0.84 1.44 16.18
CA ASN A 166 0.89 0.80 14.88
C ASN A 166 0.66 1.81 13.76
N MET A 167 1.23 1.54 12.58
CA MET A 167 0.85 2.26 11.37
C MET A 167 -0.59 1.89 10.98
N PRO A 168 -1.43 2.86 10.59
CA PRO A 168 -2.81 2.58 10.20
C PRO A 168 -2.92 1.97 8.80
N LEU A 169 -4.08 1.37 8.50
CA LEU A 169 -4.52 1.04 7.14
C LEU A 169 -3.62 0.05 6.37
N SER A 170 -3.11 -0.97 7.04
CA SER A 170 -2.32 -2.07 6.41
C SER A 170 -1.14 -1.59 5.56
N GLN A 171 -0.40 -0.58 6.05
CA GLN A 171 0.71 0.02 5.31
C GLN A 171 1.82 -1.00 4.98
N GLY A 172 2.09 -1.97 5.86
CA GLY A 172 3.06 -3.03 5.59
C GLY A 172 2.68 -3.89 4.39
N ALA A 173 1.42 -4.31 4.35
CA ALA A 173 0.91 -5.10 3.23
C ALA A 173 0.94 -4.32 1.90
N TYR A 174 0.62 -3.01 1.89
CA TYR A 174 0.79 -2.15 0.71
C TYR A 174 2.25 -2.04 0.28
N GLN A 175 3.17 -1.82 1.22
CA GLN A 175 4.61 -1.72 0.93
C GLN A 175 5.18 -3.06 0.44
N ALA A 176 4.73 -4.18 1.02
CA ALA A 176 5.11 -5.52 0.56
C ALA A 176 4.62 -5.78 -0.87
N GLY A 177 3.38 -5.39 -1.18
CA GLY A 177 2.84 -5.46 -2.54
C GLY A 177 3.60 -4.61 -3.56
N ALA A 178 4.01 -3.38 -3.17
CA ALA A 178 4.85 -2.53 -4.01
C ALA A 178 6.25 -3.12 -4.21
N SER A 179 6.86 -3.65 -3.15
CA SER A 179 8.18 -4.34 -3.22
C SER A 179 8.11 -5.57 -4.11
N ALA A 180 7.01 -6.34 -4.03
CA ALA A 180 6.76 -7.47 -4.91
C ALA A 180 6.66 -7.05 -6.38
N ALA A 181 5.97 -5.96 -6.69
CA ALA A 181 5.90 -5.44 -8.06
C ALA A 181 7.29 -5.03 -8.60
N ILE A 182 8.14 -4.41 -7.76
CA ILE A 182 9.53 -4.11 -8.12
C ILE A 182 10.31 -5.42 -8.39
N GLY A 183 10.18 -6.41 -7.51
CA GLY A 183 10.81 -7.72 -7.67
C GLY A 183 10.39 -8.42 -8.96
N ILE A 184 9.11 -8.34 -9.31
CA ILE A 184 8.57 -8.88 -10.58
C ILE A 184 9.22 -8.20 -11.78
N LEU A 185 9.29 -6.87 -11.81
CA LEU A 185 9.88 -6.14 -12.93
C LEU A 185 11.36 -6.49 -13.08
N ALA A 186 12.10 -6.62 -11.98
CA ALA A 186 13.48 -7.07 -12.00
C ALA A 186 13.63 -8.52 -12.51
N ALA A 187 12.74 -9.42 -12.09
CA ALA A 187 12.72 -10.82 -12.55
C ALA A 187 12.36 -10.94 -14.04
N LEU A 188 11.43 -10.12 -14.54
CA LEU A 188 11.12 -10.04 -15.98
C LEU A 188 12.36 -9.62 -16.79
N MET A 189 13.06 -8.56 -16.36
CA MET A 189 14.30 -8.11 -17.01
C MET A 189 15.42 -9.17 -16.96
N ALA A 190 15.50 -9.95 -15.90
CA ALA A 190 16.44 -11.07 -15.81
C ALA A 190 16.04 -12.18 -16.78
N ARG A 191 14.75 -12.55 -16.82
CA ARG A 191 14.21 -13.59 -17.71
C ARG A 191 14.45 -13.28 -19.19
N GLU A 192 14.36 -12.02 -19.61
CA GLU A 192 14.70 -11.62 -20.99
C GLU A 192 16.12 -12.05 -21.41
N LYS A 193 17.04 -12.14 -20.45
CA LYS A 193 18.44 -12.52 -20.70
C LYS A 193 18.70 -14.01 -20.55
N THR A 194 18.02 -14.65 -19.59
CA THR A 194 18.27 -16.05 -19.20
C THR A 194 17.30 -17.03 -19.84
N GLY A 195 16.10 -16.58 -20.18
CA GLY A 195 14.98 -17.44 -20.58
C GLY A 195 14.30 -18.17 -19.40
N GLU A 196 14.81 -18.04 -18.18
CA GLU A 196 14.38 -18.78 -16.99
C GLU A 196 13.57 -17.91 -16.05
N GLY A 197 12.51 -18.50 -15.45
CA GLY A 197 11.76 -17.91 -14.34
C GLY A 197 12.52 -18.01 -13.02
N GLN A 198 11.91 -17.50 -11.96
CA GLN A 198 12.48 -17.57 -10.61
C GLN A 198 11.42 -17.37 -9.53
N LEU A 199 11.76 -17.74 -8.30
CA LEU A 199 10.99 -17.39 -7.11
C LEU A 199 11.44 -16.02 -6.59
N VAL A 200 10.47 -15.17 -6.31
CA VAL A 200 10.66 -13.90 -5.59
C VAL A 200 9.97 -14.03 -4.23
N ASP A 201 10.75 -14.11 -3.17
CA ASP A 201 10.28 -14.24 -1.79
C ASP A 201 10.27 -12.86 -1.13
N ILE A 202 9.10 -12.42 -0.67
CA ILE A 202 8.90 -11.12 -0.02
C ILE A 202 8.43 -11.34 1.42
N SER A 203 9.23 -10.87 2.36
CA SER A 203 8.92 -10.84 3.79
C SER A 203 8.42 -9.45 4.18
N GLU A 204 7.19 -9.35 4.71
CA GLU A 204 6.62 -8.08 5.16
C GLU A 204 7.42 -7.47 6.32
N VAL A 205 7.93 -8.29 7.23
CA VAL A 205 8.81 -7.82 8.33
C VAL A 205 10.10 -7.20 7.79
N GLU A 206 10.70 -7.80 6.77
CA GLU A 206 11.92 -7.26 6.14
C GLU A 206 11.64 -5.97 5.35
N VAL A 207 10.47 -5.87 4.73
CA VAL A 207 10.04 -4.61 4.09
C VAL A 207 9.98 -3.49 5.13
N TRP A 208 9.36 -3.73 6.28
CA TRP A 208 9.34 -2.75 7.37
C TRP A 208 10.75 -2.40 7.85
N ALA A 209 11.60 -3.40 8.08
CA ALA A 209 12.98 -3.17 8.50
C ALA A 209 13.77 -2.32 7.49
N THR A 210 13.58 -2.57 6.19
CA THR A 210 14.25 -1.83 5.11
C THR A 210 13.86 -0.36 5.09
N LEU A 211 12.59 -0.02 5.32
CA LEU A 211 12.08 1.36 5.23
C LEU A 211 12.74 2.33 6.22
N HIS A 212 13.18 1.87 7.38
CA HIS A 212 13.79 2.75 8.39
C HIS A 212 15.26 2.41 8.72
N MET A 213 15.84 1.46 8.00
CA MET A 213 17.19 0.95 8.27
C MET A 213 18.26 2.04 8.27
N ALA A 214 18.23 2.95 7.30
CA ALA A 214 19.24 3.99 7.16
C ALA A 214 19.29 4.95 8.35
N GLN A 215 18.16 5.27 8.97
CA GLN A 215 18.11 6.21 10.08
C GLN A 215 18.20 5.52 11.45
N SER A 216 17.51 4.41 11.64
CA SER A 216 17.40 3.76 12.94
C SER A 216 18.53 2.78 13.19
N ALA A 217 18.78 1.83 12.30
CA ALA A 217 19.81 0.81 12.51
C ALA A 217 21.22 1.41 12.47
N LEU A 218 21.51 2.29 11.51
CA LEU A 218 22.84 2.94 11.47
C LEU A 218 23.05 3.90 12.66
N THR A 219 22.01 4.57 13.13
CA THR A 219 22.10 5.38 14.36
C THR A 219 22.40 4.51 15.55
N PHE A 220 21.76 3.34 15.68
CA PHE A 220 22.09 2.37 16.72
C PHE A 220 23.53 1.87 16.61
N LEU A 221 23.95 1.42 15.43
CA LEU A 221 25.31 0.89 15.21
C LEU A 221 26.41 1.90 15.49
N TYR A 222 26.20 3.17 15.14
CA TYR A 222 27.22 4.21 15.32
C TYR A 222 27.17 4.91 16.68
N ARG A 223 26.02 4.94 17.34
CA ARG A 223 25.81 5.76 18.54
C ARG A 223 25.19 4.99 19.72
N GLY A 224 24.81 3.74 19.52
CA GLY A 224 24.12 2.94 20.54
C GLY A 224 22.71 3.45 20.91
N VAL A 225 22.14 4.37 20.10
CA VAL A 225 20.84 4.99 20.39
C VAL A 225 19.75 4.14 19.75
N THR A 226 18.85 3.61 20.56
CA THR A 226 17.60 2.98 20.10
C THR A 226 16.58 4.05 19.72
N GLY A 227 15.61 3.70 18.87
CA GLY A 227 14.56 4.62 18.44
C GLY A 227 13.86 5.31 19.61
N ILE A 228 13.67 6.61 19.53
CA ILE A 228 13.00 7.42 20.55
C ILE A 228 11.68 7.90 19.94
N ARG A 229 10.57 7.61 20.63
CA ARG A 229 9.28 8.25 20.31
C ARG A 229 9.33 9.71 20.72
N ARG A 230 8.80 10.58 19.87
CA ARG A 230 8.81 12.05 20.10
C ARG A 230 7.42 12.68 19.93
N GLY A 231 6.37 11.86 19.83
CA GLY A 231 5.01 12.35 19.62
C GLY A 231 4.89 13.22 18.37
N ILE A 232 4.20 14.33 18.52
CA ILE A 232 3.99 15.30 17.43
C ILE A 232 5.28 16.02 16.99
N HIS A 233 6.35 15.92 17.76
CA HIS A 233 7.66 16.55 17.49
C HIS A 233 8.65 15.57 16.82
N GLY A 234 8.20 14.43 16.32
CA GLY A 234 9.05 13.30 15.92
C GLY A 234 9.83 13.45 14.61
N GLY A 235 9.55 14.45 13.79
CA GLY A 235 10.01 14.45 12.40
C GLY A 235 11.42 14.98 12.18
N PHE A 236 12.00 15.81 13.08
CA PHE A 236 13.28 16.47 12.86
C PHE A 236 13.98 16.83 14.17
N PHE A 237 15.30 17.11 14.10
CA PHE A 237 16.11 17.42 15.29
C PHE A 237 16.06 18.89 15.73
N LEU A 238 15.39 19.74 14.96
CA LEU A 238 15.33 21.18 15.20
C LEU A 238 13.86 21.63 15.28
N TYR A 239 13.56 22.43 16.27
CA TYR A 239 12.27 23.11 16.39
C TYR A 239 12.10 24.22 15.34
N PRO A 240 10.92 24.46 14.76
CA PRO A 240 9.71 23.64 14.86
C PRO A 240 9.72 22.47 13.87
N CYS A 241 9.17 21.36 14.29
CA CYS A 241 8.76 20.27 13.41
C CYS A 241 7.56 19.57 14.07
N SER A 242 6.35 20.09 13.84
CA SER A 242 5.17 19.69 14.62
C SER A 242 3.90 19.76 13.78
N TYR A 243 2.86 19.07 14.28
CA TYR A 243 1.48 19.24 13.86
C TYR A 243 0.77 20.13 14.87
N LEU A 244 0.45 21.36 14.49
CA LEU A 244 -0.10 22.36 15.40
C LEU A 244 -1.55 22.70 15.09
N PRO A 245 -2.40 22.91 16.12
CA PRO A 245 -3.80 23.27 15.92
C PRO A 245 -3.93 24.71 15.42
N CYS A 246 -4.91 24.93 14.56
CA CYS A 246 -5.33 26.24 14.08
C CYS A 246 -6.84 26.41 14.19
N LYS A 247 -7.42 27.46 13.59
CA LYS A 247 -8.83 27.79 13.72
C LYS A 247 -9.79 26.68 13.26
N ASP A 248 -9.46 25.97 12.18
CA ASP A 248 -10.33 25.01 11.51
C ASP A 248 -9.70 23.61 11.33
N GLY A 249 -8.67 23.29 12.11
CA GLY A 249 -8.01 21.99 12.07
C GLY A 249 -6.56 22.04 12.50
N TYR A 250 -5.67 21.43 11.72
CA TYR A 250 -4.24 21.34 12.01
C TYR A 250 -3.40 21.71 10.80
N ILE A 251 -2.20 22.21 11.07
CA ILE A 251 -1.15 22.42 10.07
C ILE A 251 0.09 21.59 10.41
N SER A 252 0.80 21.14 9.40
CA SER A 252 2.19 20.71 9.52
C SER A 252 3.07 21.97 9.42
N PHE A 253 3.91 22.17 10.40
CA PHE A 253 4.79 23.32 10.47
C PHE A 253 6.23 22.87 10.69
N ILE A 254 7.10 23.22 9.78
CA ILE A 254 8.53 22.94 9.87
C ILE A 254 9.35 24.12 9.39
N ALA A 255 10.42 24.45 10.11
CA ALA A 255 11.37 25.47 9.70
C ALA A 255 12.81 24.97 9.93
N PRO A 256 13.34 24.05 9.10
CA PRO A 256 14.65 23.42 9.34
C PRO A 256 15.81 24.43 9.27
N GLN A 257 15.70 25.49 8.49
CA GLN A 257 16.72 26.52 8.35
C GLN A 257 16.47 27.70 9.30
N ILE A 258 17.55 28.34 9.76
CA ILE A 258 17.45 29.45 10.71
C ILE A 258 16.70 30.65 10.13
N ASP A 259 16.89 30.93 8.85
CA ASP A 259 16.24 32.05 8.16
C ASP A 259 14.71 31.82 8.03
N GLN A 260 14.25 30.56 7.86
CA GLN A 260 12.83 30.22 7.87
C GLN A 260 12.19 30.47 9.25
N TRP A 261 12.91 30.10 10.32
CA TRP A 261 12.48 30.39 11.68
C TRP A 261 12.42 31.89 11.95
N MET A 262 13.42 32.64 11.54
CA MET A 262 13.44 34.11 11.70
C MET A 262 12.30 34.77 10.91
N ARG A 263 12.00 34.28 9.69
CA ARG A 263 10.85 34.79 8.93
C ARG A 263 9.53 34.51 9.65
N PHE A 264 9.41 33.34 10.29
CA PHE A 264 8.24 33.04 11.10
C PHE A 264 8.12 33.95 12.31
N LEU A 265 9.20 34.20 13.05
CA LEU A 265 9.17 35.13 14.17
C LEU A 265 8.77 36.55 13.73
N ASN A 266 9.29 37.01 12.59
CA ASN A 266 8.86 38.27 12.00
C ASN A 266 7.38 38.30 11.67
N LEU A 267 6.85 37.19 11.06
CA LEU A 267 5.47 37.08 10.67
C LEU A 267 4.50 37.15 11.87
N ILE A 268 4.91 36.64 13.02
CA ILE A 268 4.14 36.69 14.27
C ILE A 268 4.41 37.95 15.11
N GLY A 269 5.19 38.89 14.57
CA GLY A 269 5.42 40.18 15.18
C GLY A 269 6.64 40.28 16.12
N ASN A 270 7.62 39.41 15.99
CA ASN A 270 8.84 39.36 16.81
C ASN A 270 8.52 39.37 18.32
N PRO A 271 7.86 38.38 18.82
CA PRO A 271 7.40 38.36 20.22
C PRO A 271 8.60 38.36 21.17
N SER A 272 8.43 39.04 22.32
CA SER A 272 9.52 39.22 23.30
C SER A 272 10.07 37.92 23.87
N TRP A 273 9.25 36.85 23.94
CA TRP A 273 9.71 35.55 24.38
C TRP A 273 10.80 34.95 23.48
N ALA A 274 10.85 35.33 22.19
CA ALA A 274 11.88 34.85 21.26
C ALA A 274 13.29 35.34 21.60
N GLU A 275 13.43 36.37 22.46
CA GLU A 275 14.68 36.85 22.96
C GLU A 275 15.22 36.06 24.18
N ASP A 276 14.40 35.23 24.80
CA ASP A 276 14.82 34.38 25.91
C ASP A 276 15.92 33.41 25.44
N PRO A 277 17.04 33.26 26.18
CA PRO A 277 18.14 32.36 25.83
C PRO A 277 17.70 30.91 25.61
N ARG A 278 16.64 30.41 26.25
CA ARG A 278 16.08 29.07 26.09
C ARG A 278 15.62 28.79 24.65
N TYR A 279 15.18 29.84 23.92
CA TYR A 279 14.66 29.73 22.56
C TYR A 279 15.65 30.14 21.47
N LYS A 280 16.91 30.36 21.81
CA LYS A 280 18.00 30.64 20.85
C LYS A 280 18.59 29.34 20.27
N ASP A 281 18.67 28.29 21.05
CA ASP A 281 19.13 26.98 20.59
C ASP A 281 17.92 26.11 20.18
N ARG A 282 17.71 25.98 18.88
CA ARG A 282 16.58 25.24 18.29
C ARG A 282 16.64 23.75 18.54
N ARG A 283 17.84 23.18 18.85
CA ARG A 283 17.95 21.78 19.25
C ARG A 283 17.46 21.61 20.69
N ALA A 284 17.90 22.49 21.58
CA ALA A 284 17.41 22.52 22.95
C ALA A 284 15.88 22.77 23.00
N MET A 285 15.39 23.68 22.14
CA MET A 285 13.94 23.87 21.99
C MET A 285 13.21 22.56 21.64
N GLN A 286 13.72 21.82 20.67
CA GLN A 286 13.11 20.55 20.25
C GLN A 286 13.16 19.46 21.35
N GLU A 287 14.24 19.42 22.09
CA GLU A 287 14.49 18.37 23.09
C GLU A 287 13.86 18.66 24.45
N GLN A 288 13.71 19.92 24.84
CA GLN A 288 13.37 20.32 26.21
C GLN A 288 12.20 21.31 26.32
N TYR A 289 11.93 22.11 25.27
CA TYR A 289 11.01 23.25 25.35
C TYR A 289 9.96 23.23 24.22
N ALA A 290 9.77 22.11 23.51
CA ALA A 290 8.90 22.07 22.35
C ALA A 290 7.44 22.38 22.72
N ASP A 291 6.91 21.72 23.75
CA ASP A 291 5.52 21.94 24.22
C ASP A 291 5.32 23.37 24.75
N GLU A 292 6.31 23.90 25.48
CA GLU A 292 6.28 25.29 26.00
C GLU A 292 6.26 26.27 24.84
N THR A 293 7.11 26.07 23.81
CA THR A 293 7.16 26.94 22.64
C THR A 293 5.89 26.84 21.80
N ASP A 294 5.34 25.64 21.64
CA ASP A 294 4.05 25.42 20.97
C ASP A 294 2.94 26.23 21.67
N ALA A 295 2.90 26.20 23.00
CA ALA A 295 1.91 26.96 23.76
C ALA A 295 2.00 28.49 23.54
N LEU A 296 3.18 29.00 23.21
CA LEU A 296 3.39 30.42 22.88
C LEU A 296 2.94 30.75 21.45
N ILE A 297 2.98 29.80 20.53
CA ILE A 297 2.66 29.99 19.11
C ILE A 297 1.17 29.69 18.82
N ILE A 298 0.60 28.70 19.45
CA ILE A 298 -0.77 28.22 19.21
C ILE A 298 -1.82 29.33 19.27
N PRO A 299 -1.80 30.32 20.20
CA PRO A 299 -2.79 31.39 20.22
C PRO A 299 -2.84 32.16 18.89
N TRP A 300 -1.68 32.47 18.29
CA TRP A 300 -1.59 33.17 17.01
C TRP A 300 -2.12 32.28 15.86
N LEU A 301 -1.85 30.96 15.89
CA LEU A 301 -2.33 30.03 14.89
C LEU A 301 -3.84 29.84 14.95
N LYS A 302 -4.42 29.78 16.16
CA LYS A 302 -5.88 29.60 16.37
C LYS A 302 -6.75 30.74 15.89
N GLU A 303 -6.20 31.90 15.64
CA GLU A 303 -6.92 33.01 15.03
C GLU A 303 -7.10 32.87 13.52
N ARG A 304 -6.39 31.92 12.88
CA ARG A 304 -6.28 31.79 11.43
C ARG A 304 -6.68 30.39 10.96
N THR A 305 -7.29 30.33 9.79
CA THR A 305 -7.62 29.07 9.12
C THR A 305 -6.37 28.41 8.53
N ARG A 306 -6.47 27.12 8.22
CA ARG A 306 -5.41 26.35 7.53
C ARG A 306 -4.98 27.02 6.23
N GLU A 307 -5.94 27.50 5.44
CA GLU A 307 -5.65 28.17 4.15
C GLU A 307 -4.97 29.52 4.36
N GLU A 308 -5.45 30.35 5.29
CA GLU A 308 -4.80 31.62 5.62
C GLU A 308 -3.34 31.41 6.06
N LEU A 309 -3.09 30.41 6.94
CA LEU A 309 -1.74 30.08 7.39
C LEU A 309 -0.86 29.58 6.24
N PHE A 310 -1.41 28.73 5.37
CA PHE A 310 -0.68 28.23 4.21
C PHE A 310 -0.27 29.37 3.28
N GLN A 311 -1.17 30.30 2.96
CA GLN A 311 -0.86 31.44 2.10
C GLN A 311 0.16 32.41 2.74
N LEU A 312 0.01 32.70 4.04
CA LEU A 312 0.96 33.52 4.79
C LEU A 312 2.37 32.89 4.81
N CYS A 313 2.46 31.62 5.12
CA CYS A 313 3.72 30.89 5.14
C CYS A 313 4.37 30.81 3.74
N LYS A 314 3.57 30.55 2.70
CA LYS A 314 4.03 30.53 1.31
C LYS A 314 4.62 31.88 0.89
N GLN A 315 3.94 33.00 1.18
CA GLN A 315 4.40 34.34 0.86
C GLN A 315 5.71 34.69 1.56
N ASN A 316 5.90 34.16 2.77
CA ASN A 316 7.10 34.38 3.57
C ASN A 316 8.15 33.27 3.42
N GLN A 317 7.97 32.34 2.49
CA GLN A 317 8.89 31.21 2.23
C GLN A 317 9.17 30.37 3.48
N ILE A 318 8.10 30.08 4.23
CA ILE A 318 8.11 29.23 5.41
C ILE A 318 7.40 27.90 5.06
N PRO A 319 8.04 26.75 5.22
CA PRO A 319 7.39 25.47 4.94
C PRO A 319 6.24 25.20 5.91
N CYS A 320 5.04 25.10 5.35
CA CYS A 320 3.82 24.82 6.07
C CYS A 320 2.84 24.09 5.12
N SER A 321 2.03 23.20 5.65
CA SER A 321 0.99 22.53 4.88
C SER A 321 -0.26 22.31 5.74
N PRO A 322 -1.46 22.53 5.21
CA PRO A 322 -2.69 22.08 5.84
C PRO A 322 -2.72 20.56 5.98
N ILE A 323 -3.32 20.07 7.05
CA ILE A 323 -3.66 18.64 7.18
C ILE A 323 -5.05 18.46 6.62
N TYR A 324 -5.11 17.81 5.46
CA TYR A 324 -6.35 17.56 4.74
C TYR A 324 -7.03 16.26 5.17
N SER A 325 -8.35 16.28 5.21
CA SER A 325 -9.17 15.08 5.25
C SER A 325 -9.23 14.42 3.86
N ILE A 326 -9.60 13.14 3.79
CA ILE A 326 -9.77 12.43 2.51
C ILE A 326 -10.86 13.10 1.65
N ALA A 327 -11.94 13.62 2.26
CA ALA A 327 -12.98 14.33 1.54
C ALA A 327 -12.45 15.63 0.87
N GLU A 328 -11.51 16.31 1.50
CA GLU A 328 -10.87 17.49 0.90
C GLU A 328 -9.94 17.11 -0.25
N LEU A 329 -9.24 15.97 -0.16
CA LEU A 329 -8.32 15.52 -1.23
C LEU A 329 -9.06 15.26 -2.55
N THR A 330 -10.25 14.66 -2.52
CA THR A 330 -11.03 14.37 -3.74
C THR A 330 -11.43 15.64 -4.49
N ASN A 331 -11.53 16.78 -3.80
CA ASN A 331 -11.88 18.06 -4.36
C ASN A 331 -10.70 19.03 -4.52
N HIS A 332 -9.51 18.65 -4.07
CA HIS A 332 -8.36 19.52 -4.03
C HIS A 332 -7.87 19.89 -5.45
N PRO A 333 -7.62 21.18 -5.76
CA PRO A 333 -7.25 21.64 -7.11
C PRO A 333 -6.03 20.91 -7.69
N HIS A 334 -5.01 20.66 -6.87
CA HIS A 334 -3.79 19.97 -7.30
C HIS A 334 -4.07 18.53 -7.79
N PHE A 335 -4.92 17.75 -7.07
CA PHE A 335 -5.27 16.39 -7.49
C PHE A 335 -6.19 16.39 -8.73
N LYS A 336 -7.06 17.40 -8.86
CA LYS A 336 -7.89 17.59 -10.06
C LYS A 336 -7.03 17.89 -11.29
N GLU A 337 -6.11 18.85 -11.18
CA GLU A 337 -5.20 19.22 -12.29
C GLU A 337 -4.32 18.03 -12.72
N ARG A 338 -3.84 17.24 -11.76
CA ARG A 338 -3.09 16.01 -12.05
C ARG A 338 -3.97 14.84 -12.51
N GLN A 339 -5.29 15.00 -12.56
CA GLN A 339 -6.23 13.94 -12.89
C GLN A 339 -5.98 12.66 -12.08
N PHE A 340 -5.74 12.85 -10.78
CA PHE A 340 -5.32 11.74 -9.90
C PHE A 340 -6.45 10.75 -9.64
N PHE A 341 -7.72 11.20 -9.62
CA PHE A 341 -8.88 10.34 -9.46
C PHE A 341 -9.56 10.09 -10.80
N ASN A 342 -9.83 8.82 -11.12
CA ASN A 342 -10.66 8.41 -12.23
C ASN A 342 -12.01 7.89 -11.72
N GLU A 343 -13.08 8.31 -12.36
CA GLU A 343 -14.41 7.77 -12.11
C GLU A 343 -14.57 6.44 -12.85
N ILE A 344 -14.92 5.37 -12.12
CA ILE A 344 -15.21 4.04 -12.66
C ILE A 344 -16.63 3.66 -12.25
N ASP A 345 -17.42 3.18 -13.23
CA ASP A 345 -18.77 2.70 -13.02
C ASP A 345 -18.74 1.17 -12.76
N HIS A 346 -19.04 0.77 -11.51
CA HIS A 346 -19.10 -0.62 -11.11
C HIS A 346 -20.55 -1.11 -11.08
N PRO A 347 -20.87 -2.29 -11.65
CA PRO A 347 -22.25 -2.74 -11.84
C PRO A 347 -23.08 -2.87 -10.55
N ARG A 348 -22.43 -3.00 -9.39
CA ARG A 348 -23.08 -3.12 -8.07
C ARG A 348 -22.87 -1.90 -7.19
N ALA A 349 -21.71 -1.26 -7.25
CA ALA A 349 -21.35 -0.13 -6.38
C ALA A 349 -21.61 1.23 -7.03
N GLY A 350 -21.92 1.27 -8.34
CA GLY A 350 -22.11 2.51 -9.10
C GLY A 350 -20.81 3.27 -9.35
N LYS A 351 -20.92 4.54 -9.65
CA LYS A 351 -19.79 5.40 -9.98
C LYS A 351 -19.05 5.86 -8.75
N LEU A 352 -17.76 5.54 -8.68
CA LEU A 352 -16.87 5.88 -7.58
C LEU A 352 -15.54 6.45 -8.11
N PRO A 353 -14.93 7.43 -7.42
CA PRO A 353 -13.61 7.93 -7.75
C PRO A 353 -12.53 6.97 -7.26
N TYR A 354 -11.71 6.46 -8.15
CA TYR A 354 -10.56 5.60 -7.83
C TYR A 354 -9.26 6.36 -8.01
N PRO A 355 -8.33 6.30 -7.05
CA PRO A 355 -7.01 6.89 -7.22
C PRO A 355 -6.20 6.11 -8.24
N LYS A 356 -5.48 6.84 -9.09
CA LYS A 356 -4.40 6.29 -9.92
C LYS A 356 -3.16 6.07 -9.06
N GLU A 357 -2.19 5.36 -9.62
CA GLU A 357 -0.84 5.36 -9.06
C GLU A 357 -0.16 6.73 -9.29
N PRO A 358 0.79 7.12 -8.44
CA PRO A 358 1.39 8.46 -8.49
C PRO A 358 2.35 8.68 -9.68
N CYS A 359 2.49 7.68 -10.56
CA CYS A 359 3.38 7.73 -11.72
C CYS A 359 2.64 8.29 -12.95
N ASN A 360 3.14 9.39 -13.51
CA ASN A 360 2.69 9.90 -14.81
C ASN A 360 3.82 9.69 -15.83
N PHE A 361 3.53 8.91 -16.87
CA PHE A 361 4.48 8.62 -17.93
C PHE A 361 4.25 9.54 -19.12
N SER A 362 5.31 9.97 -19.79
CA SER A 362 5.23 10.85 -20.97
C SER A 362 4.87 10.10 -22.27
N ALA A 363 5.12 8.79 -22.33
CA ALA A 363 4.98 7.97 -23.54
C ALA A 363 3.98 6.81 -23.41
N MET A 364 3.51 6.51 -22.22
CA MET A 364 2.47 5.49 -21.98
C MET A 364 1.46 5.99 -20.94
N HIS A 365 0.38 5.27 -20.73
CA HIS A 365 -0.61 5.62 -19.72
C HIS A 365 -0.72 4.54 -18.68
N TRP A 366 -0.82 4.96 -17.41
CA TRP A 366 -1.32 4.11 -16.35
C TRP A 366 -2.84 3.99 -16.53
N SER A 367 -3.32 2.78 -16.75
CA SER A 367 -4.74 2.54 -16.96
C SER A 367 -5.44 2.20 -15.64
N VAL A 368 -6.50 2.95 -15.31
CA VAL A 368 -7.49 2.55 -14.31
C VAL A 368 -8.84 2.73 -14.99
N GLY A 369 -9.30 1.70 -15.71
CA GLY A 369 -10.44 1.85 -16.62
C GLY A 369 -11.55 0.81 -16.44
N LYS A 370 -11.21 -0.38 -15.93
CA LYS A 370 -12.19 -1.44 -15.68
C LYS A 370 -12.48 -1.57 -14.18
N PRO A 371 -13.76 -1.75 -13.79
CA PRO A 371 -14.09 -2.04 -12.40
C PRO A 371 -13.49 -3.37 -11.93
N ALA A 372 -13.44 -3.57 -10.62
CA ALA A 372 -13.14 -4.86 -10.05
C ALA A 372 -14.18 -5.90 -10.49
N PRO A 373 -13.82 -7.16 -10.74
CA PRO A 373 -14.75 -8.18 -11.22
C PRO A 373 -15.74 -8.60 -10.11
N LEU A 374 -16.96 -8.95 -10.50
CA LEU A 374 -17.85 -9.72 -9.65
C LEU A 374 -17.29 -11.13 -9.44
N LEU A 375 -17.71 -11.80 -8.38
CA LEU A 375 -17.22 -13.15 -8.06
C LEU A 375 -17.50 -14.13 -9.20
N GLY A 376 -16.43 -14.69 -9.79
CA GLY A 376 -16.51 -15.62 -10.92
C GLY A 376 -17.03 -15.03 -12.23
N GLN A 377 -17.02 -13.70 -12.36
CA GLN A 377 -17.55 -12.99 -13.53
C GLN A 377 -17.01 -13.53 -14.85
N ASP A 378 -15.74 -13.88 -14.89
CA ASP A 378 -15.06 -14.25 -16.12
C ASP A 378 -14.87 -15.78 -16.28
N ASN A 379 -15.56 -16.60 -15.49
CA ASN A 379 -15.46 -18.07 -15.58
C ASN A 379 -15.73 -18.58 -17.01
N GLU A 380 -16.76 -18.09 -17.69
CA GLU A 380 -17.11 -18.57 -19.04
C GLU A 380 -16.06 -18.14 -20.08
N ILE A 381 -15.50 -16.95 -19.94
CA ILE A 381 -14.46 -16.47 -20.85
C ILE A 381 -13.16 -17.24 -20.64
N ILE A 382 -12.71 -17.37 -19.40
CA ILE A 382 -11.40 -17.98 -19.11
C ILE A 382 -11.48 -19.51 -19.19
N LEU A 383 -12.44 -20.12 -18.51
CA LEU A 383 -12.54 -21.58 -18.47
C LEU A 383 -13.21 -22.15 -19.74
N GLY A 384 -14.23 -21.48 -20.25
CA GLY A 384 -14.94 -21.91 -21.45
C GLY A 384 -14.15 -21.62 -22.73
N GLN A 385 -13.97 -20.32 -23.04
CA GLN A 385 -13.42 -19.95 -24.35
C GLN A 385 -11.91 -20.21 -24.45
N ARG A 386 -11.11 -19.92 -23.39
CA ARG A 386 -9.64 -20.07 -23.47
C ARG A 386 -9.15 -21.47 -23.12
N LEU A 387 -9.76 -22.16 -22.14
CA LEU A 387 -9.41 -23.55 -21.78
C LEU A 387 -10.24 -24.61 -22.48
N GLY A 388 -11.29 -24.22 -23.23
CA GLY A 388 -12.09 -25.13 -24.08
C GLY A 388 -13.09 -26.00 -23.30
N TYR A 389 -13.49 -25.62 -22.08
CA TYR A 389 -14.55 -26.35 -21.36
C TYR A 389 -15.92 -25.97 -21.90
N SER A 390 -16.76 -27.01 -22.23
CA SER A 390 -18.13 -26.79 -22.68
C SER A 390 -19.00 -26.18 -21.57
N LEU A 391 -20.07 -25.49 -21.96
CA LEU A 391 -21.05 -24.94 -21.01
C LEU A 391 -21.63 -25.98 -20.09
N GLU A 392 -21.89 -27.19 -20.63
CA GLU A 392 -22.35 -28.34 -19.86
C GLU A 392 -21.35 -28.74 -18.77
N LYS A 393 -20.03 -28.78 -19.13
CA LYS A 393 -18.98 -29.09 -18.17
C LYS A 393 -18.83 -27.97 -17.13
N LEU A 394 -18.91 -26.70 -17.50
CA LEU A 394 -18.89 -25.59 -16.55
C LEU A 394 -20.07 -25.62 -15.58
N SER A 395 -21.29 -25.95 -16.09
CA SER A 395 -22.47 -26.12 -15.24
C SER A 395 -22.30 -27.24 -14.24
N ARG A 396 -21.75 -28.38 -14.68
CA ARG A 396 -21.44 -29.52 -13.80
C ARG A 396 -20.40 -29.13 -12.74
N MET A 397 -19.30 -28.50 -13.13
CA MET A 397 -18.26 -28.06 -12.21
C MET A 397 -18.79 -27.06 -11.16
N ARG A 398 -19.73 -26.19 -11.56
CA ARG A 398 -20.43 -25.30 -10.65
C ARG A 398 -21.30 -26.05 -9.64
N SER A 399 -22.05 -27.06 -10.09
CA SER A 399 -22.88 -27.90 -9.19
C SER A 399 -22.04 -28.79 -8.25
N GLU A 400 -20.81 -29.14 -8.66
CA GLU A 400 -19.85 -29.90 -7.85
C GLU A 400 -19.02 -29.03 -6.93
N GLY A 401 -19.18 -27.69 -6.96
CA GLY A 401 -18.44 -26.71 -6.15
C GLY A 401 -16.97 -26.62 -6.52
N VAL A 402 -16.60 -26.87 -7.77
CA VAL A 402 -15.23 -26.69 -8.31
C VAL A 402 -15.00 -25.26 -8.77
N ILE A 403 -16.06 -24.60 -9.32
CA ILE A 403 -16.02 -23.22 -9.80
C ILE A 403 -17.20 -22.41 -9.29
#